data_e49f0ebb96998dc34c4f4f1836542462
#
_entry.id   e49f0ebb96998dc34c4f4f1836542462
#
_cell.length_a   1.000
_cell.length_b   1.000
_cell.length_c   1.000
_cell.angle_alpha   90.00
_cell.angle_beta   90.00
_cell.angle_gamma   90.00
#
_symmetry.space_group_name_H-M   'P 1'
#
loop_
_entity.id
_entity.type
_entity.pdbx_description
1 polymer ?
#
loop_
_entity_poly.entity_id
_entity_poly.type
_entity_poly.pdbx_seq_one_letter_code
_entity_poly.pdbx_strand_id
1 'polypeptide(L)'
;FDLDTKCITYADEYRNVGHIWTNEAECIPDEYVHLHHARMRLVAKPLVARLEHLFSVHLYIQAIPFIYAYAARYPHARLPSLPSSASTMPLQTRPSPVELLVADAYRRFGEHLYARGDFENAMQQFCHTIGIMSPSVVIRKFLDAQRLQYLTVYLEALHARHLAHTGHATLLLNCYTKLRNIEALDRFLRASDVPLDVPVALDVCRRGGCAAQAAYLAQVHGMHDVYLSIQLHDADDPKAALDYLASLPHSDVMRYFHLCARKLLDAEAGATMDLLVRVYTAESATVSTGDFQVLLSHFVGHPRLLEHFLERIRDACADASRKPDFFVLAQDTLLELYLAHTPDKALHVLEGDASLYTPSRALIFCAKARYTPGLLRVYER
;
A
#
# COMPACT_ATOMS: atom_id res chain seq x y z
N PHE A 1 49.24 -26.89 -6.98
CA PHE A 1 48.73 -25.66 -6.39
C PHE A 1 48.32 -24.70 -7.52
N ASP A 2 47.09 -24.30 -7.51
CA ASP A 2 46.61 -23.32 -8.51
C ASP A 2 46.86 -21.92 -7.93
N LEU A 3 47.72 -21.14 -8.63
CA LEU A 3 48.10 -19.80 -8.17
C LEU A 3 46.96 -18.81 -8.25
N ASP A 4 46.05 -18.95 -9.24
CA ASP A 4 44.94 -18.03 -9.46
C ASP A 4 43.86 -18.18 -8.39
N THR A 5 43.57 -19.43 -8.02
CA THR A 5 42.56 -19.74 -6.98
C THR A 5 43.13 -19.91 -5.61
N LYS A 6 44.48 -19.96 -5.45
CA LYS A 6 45.22 -20.22 -4.21
C LYS A 6 44.82 -21.55 -3.53
N CYS A 7 44.35 -22.51 -4.29
CA CYS A 7 43.92 -23.82 -3.84
C CYS A 7 44.91 -24.91 -4.23
N ILE A 8 45.07 -25.92 -3.36
CA ILE A 8 45.75 -27.15 -3.73
C ILE A 8 44.78 -27.99 -4.51
N THR A 9 45.06 -28.18 -5.83
CA THR A 9 44.18 -28.91 -6.73
C THR A 9 44.45 -30.43 -6.71
N TYR A 10 45.66 -30.79 -6.37
CA TYR A 10 46.07 -32.17 -6.21
C TYR A 10 47.22 -32.30 -5.19
N ALA A 11 47.18 -33.27 -4.32
CA ALA A 11 48.27 -33.62 -3.40
C ALA A 11 48.30 -35.11 -3.25
N ASP A 12 49.45 -35.72 -3.56
CA ASP A 12 49.74 -37.12 -3.26
C ASP A 12 51.27 -37.33 -3.14
N GLU A 13 51.67 -38.39 -2.49
CA GLU A 13 53.07 -38.69 -2.31
C GLU A 13 53.50 -39.78 -3.31
N TYR A 14 54.40 -39.44 -4.20
CA TYR A 14 54.98 -40.39 -5.10
C TYR A 14 56.49 -40.55 -4.85
N ARG A 15 56.93 -41.79 -4.80
CA ARG A 15 58.37 -42.11 -4.73
C ARG A 15 58.94 -42.10 -6.14
N ASN A 16 60.10 -41.44 -6.37
CA ASN A 16 60.87 -41.41 -7.61
C ASN A 16 60.14 -40.75 -8.79
N VAL A 17 59.70 -39.51 -8.62
CA VAL A 17 59.17 -38.66 -9.72
C VAL A 17 60.31 -38.27 -10.63
N GLY A 18 60.28 -38.75 -11.91
CA GLY A 18 61.32 -38.43 -12.92
C GLY A 18 61.04 -37.13 -13.68
N HIS A 19 59.82 -36.90 -14.12
CA HIS A 19 59.45 -35.76 -14.93
C HIS A 19 57.99 -35.42 -14.83
N ILE A 20 57.66 -34.12 -14.87
CA ILE A 20 56.30 -33.58 -14.94
C ILE A 20 56.21 -32.66 -16.15
N TRP A 21 55.22 -32.87 -17.03
CA TRP A 21 54.95 -31.99 -18.17
C TRP A 21 53.44 -31.79 -18.37
N THR A 22 53.07 -30.68 -18.97
CA THR A 22 51.70 -30.31 -19.28
C THR A 22 51.46 -30.42 -20.80
N ASN A 23 50.28 -30.89 -21.17
CA ASN A 23 49.82 -30.82 -22.58
C ASN A 23 48.89 -29.65 -22.75
N GLU A 24 49.35 -28.56 -23.34
CA GLU A 24 48.59 -27.31 -23.54
C GLU A 24 47.64 -27.38 -24.76
N ALA A 25 47.66 -28.48 -25.54
CA ALA A 25 46.85 -28.62 -26.77
C ALA A 25 45.38 -28.93 -26.52
N GLU A 26 44.98 -29.32 -25.31
CA GLU A 26 43.60 -29.63 -24.98
C GLU A 26 42.91 -28.48 -24.26
N CYS A 27 41.57 -28.33 -24.42
CA CYS A 27 40.77 -27.28 -23.75
C CYS A 27 40.90 -27.27 -22.21
N ILE A 28 41.35 -28.39 -21.62
CA ILE A 28 41.73 -28.54 -20.23
C ILE A 28 43.08 -29.22 -20.20
N PRO A 29 44.18 -28.54 -19.79
CA PRO A 29 45.51 -29.15 -19.81
C PRO A 29 45.57 -30.34 -18.87
N ASP A 30 45.96 -31.48 -19.44
CA ASP A 30 46.30 -32.67 -18.65
C ASP A 30 47.75 -32.58 -18.19
N GLU A 31 47.96 -32.82 -16.93
CA GLU A 31 49.29 -32.92 -16.33
C GLU A 31 49.74 -34.37 -16.36
N TYR A 32 50.97 -34.63 -16.85
CA TYR A 32 51.55 -35.96 -16.91
C TYR A 32 52.69 -36.05 -15.89
N VAL A 33 52.67 -37.11 -15.09
CA VAL A 33 53.73 -37.41 -14.14
C VAL A 33 54.43 -38.70 -14.60
N HIS A 34 55.75 -38.62 -14.86
CA HIS A 34 56.56 -39.76 -15.18
C HIS A 34 57.22 -40.31 -13.91
N LEU A 35 56.85 -41.52 -13.56
CA LEU A 35 57.47 -42.29 -12.52
C LEU A 35 58.44 -43.29 -13.11
N HIS A 36 59.47 -43.79 -12.36
CA HIS A 36 60.50 -44.71 -12.88
C HIS A 36 59.94 -45.97 -13.56
N HIS A 37 58.71 -46.37 -13.26
CA HIS A 37 58.09 -47.57 -13.84
C HIS A 37 56.70 -47.35 -14.47
N ALA A 38 56.15 -46.14 -14.46
CA ALA A 38 54.84 -45.91 -15.02
C ALA A 38 54.66 -44.42 -15.45
N ARG A 39 53.89 -44.21 -16.55
CA ARG A 39 53.38 -42.89 -16.91
C ARG A 39 51.97 -42.75 -16.38
N MET A 40 51.75 -41.73 -15.55
CA MET A 40 50.42 -41.42 -15.06
C MET A 40 49.94 -40.13 -15.65
N ARG A 41 48.67 -40.11 -16.12
CA ARG A 41 47.97 -38.92 -16.61
C ARG A 41 47.09 -38.41 -15.48
N LEU A 42 47.37 -37.21 -15.03
CA LEU A 42 46.50 -36.51 -14.09
C LEU A 42 45.41 -35.81 -14.90
N VAL A 43 44.21 -36.35 -14.83
CA VAL A 43 43.05 -35.76 -15.47
C VAL A 43 42.38 -34.82 -14.49
N ALA A 44 42.23 -33.57 -14.86
CA ALA A 44 41.55 -32.58 -14.04
C ALA A 44 40.09 -32.98 -13.81
N LYS A 45 39.67 -32.99 -12.55
CA LYS A 45 38.25 -33.24 -12.23
C LYS A 45 37.36 -32.17 -12.90
N PRO A 46 36.18 -32.54 -13.44
CA PRO A 46 35.27 -31.58 -14.04
C PRO A 46 34.90 -30.50 -13.00
N LEU A 47 34.60 -29.28 -13.47
CA LEU A 47 34.29 -28.11 -12.64
C LEU A 47 33.27 -28.43 -11.56
N VAL A 48 32.21 -29.16 -11.90
CA VAL A 48 31.15 -29.55 -10.95
C VAL A 48 31.71 -30.32 -9.76
N ALA A 49 32.57 -31.33 -10.02
CA ALA A 49 33.14 -32.14 -8.97
C ALA A 49 34.09 -31.34 -8.06
N ARG A 50 34.79 -30.34 -8.62
CA ARG A 50 35.63 -29.42 -7.84
C ARG A 50 34.79 -28.51 -6.96
N LEU A 51 33.69 -27.95 -7.52
CA LEU A 51 32.76 -27.11 -6.74
C LEU A 51 32.07 -27.91 -5.63
N GLU A 52 31.60 -29.13 -5.93
CA GLU A 52 30.99 -30.00 -4.91
C GLU A 52 31.98 -30.32 -3.78
N HIS A 53 33.26 -30.51 -4.09
CA HIS A 53 34.28 -30.68 -3.07
C HIS A 53 34.45 -29.41 -2.22
N LEU A 54 34.53 -28.22 -2.82
CA LEU A 54 34.60 -26.94 -2.09
C LEU A 54 33.39 -26.75 -1.20
N PHE A 55 32.21 -27.10 -1.66
CA PHE A 55 30.97 -27.01 -0.88
C PHE A 55 30.91 -28.01 0.26
N SER A 56 31.44 -29.25 0.08
CA SER A 56 31.50 -30.27 1.14
C SER A 56 32.42 -29.87 2.28
N VAL A 57 33.46 -29.09 1.99
CA VAL A 57 34.42 -28.54 2.99
C VAL A 57 33.99 -27.14 3.48
N HIS A 58 32.81 -26.66 3.07
CA HIS A 58 32.24 -25.34 3.45
C HIS A 58 33.05 -24.12 2.98
N LEU A 59 33.84 -24.26 1.92
CA LEU A 59 34.68 -23.20 1.34
C LEU A 59 33.91 -22.38 0.27
N TYR A 60 32.69 -21.90 0.60
CA TYR A 60 31.78 -21.20 -0.33
C TYR A 60 32.38 -19.89 -0.87
N ILE A 61 33.06 -19.11 -0.02
CA ILE A 61 33.66 -17.83 -0.42
C ILE A 61 34.76 -18.04 -1.45
N GLN A 62 35.50 -19.16 -1.36
CA GLN A 62 36.56 -19.49 -2.31
C GLN A 62 36.03 -20.07 -3.61
N ALA A 63 34.84 -20.65 -3.61
CA ALA A 63 34.21 -21.19 -4.82
C ALA A 63 33.89 -20.09 -5.83
N ILE A 64 33.55 -18.87 -5.39
CA ILE A 64 33.17 -17.77 -6.25
C ILE A 64 34.35 -17.28 -7.14
N PRO A 65 35.52 -16.85 -6.60
CA PRO A 65 36.65 -16.48 -7.42
C PRO A 65 37.18 -17.68 -8.26
N PHE A 66 37.04 -18.91 -7.76
CA PHE A 66 37.37 -20.11 -8.53
C PHE A 66 36.50 -20.24 -9.79
N ILE A 67 35.19 -19.98 -9.72
CA ILE A 67 34.31 -20.02 -10.88
C ILE A 67 34.74 -18.98 -11.91
N TYR A 68 35.03 -17.74 -11.48
CA TYR A 68 35.47 -16.68 -12.39
C TYR A 68 36.84 -16.99 -13.01
N ALA A 69 37.82 -17.47 -12.24
CA ALA A 69 39.14 -17.84 -12.76
C ALA A 69 39.03 -19.00 -13.74
N TYR A 70 38.18 -19.99 -13.47
CA TYR A 70 37.94 -21.11 -14.38
C TYR A 70 37.30 -20.62 -15.69
N ALA A 71 36.30 -19.77 -15.64
CA ALA A 71 35.65 -19.22 -16.83
C ALA A 71 36.59 -18.36 -17.67
N ALA A 72 37.46 -17.57 -17.05
CA ALA A 72 38.47 -16.76 -17.73
C ALA A 72 39.52 -17.62 -18.42
N ARG A 73 39.95 -18.70 -17.78
CA ARG A 73 40.99 -19.61 -18.31
C ARG A 73 40.46 -20.53 -19.43
N TYR A 74 39.18 -20.92 -19.35
CA TYR A 74 38.55 -21.86 -20.29
C TYR A 74 37.29 -21.29 -20.93
N PRO A 75 37.39 -20.27 -21.82
CA PRO A 75 36.24 -19.59 -22.39
C PRO A 75 35.35 -20.47 -23.26
N HIS A 76 35.88 -21.56 -23.78
CA HIS A 76 35.16 -22.53 -24.62
C HIS A 76 34.69 -23.79 -23.89
N ALA A 77 34.97 -23.91 -22.59
CA ALA A 77 34.49 -25.04 -21.80
C ALA A 77 32.96 -25.01 -21.66
N ARG A 78 32.31 -26.15 -21.95
CA ARG A 78 30.88 -26.30 -21.68
C ARG A 78 30.66 -26.27 -20.17
N LEU A 79 30.18 -25.12 -19.69
CA LEU A 79 29.75 -24.99 -18.31
C LEU A 79 28.44 -25.78 -18.07
N PRO A 80 28.28 -26.41 -16.92
CA PRO A 80 27.08 -27.18 -16.59
C PRO A 80 25.86 -26.27 -16.61
N SER A 81 24.80 -26.69 -17.31
CA SER A 81 23.50 -26.03 -17.26
C SER A 81 22.80 -26.42 -15.97
N LEU A 82 22.72 -25.49 -15.02
CA LEU A 82 21.85 -25.67 -13.86
C LEU A 82 20.38 -25.51 -14.29
N PRO A 83 19.46 -26.28 -13.70
CA PRO A 83 18.03 -26.07 -13.92
C PRO A 83 17.66 -24.69 -13.39
N SER A 84 17.56 -23.73 -14.29
CA SER A 84 17.21 -22.36 -13.93
C SER A 84 15.72 -22.13 -14.13
N SER A 85 15.09 -21.44 -13.18
CA SER A 85 13.77 -20.85 -13.35
C SER A 85 13.73 -19.75 -14.43
N ALA A 86 14.88 -19.43 -15.02
CA ALA A 86 15.06 -18.45 -16.08
C ALA A 86 14.57 -18.93 -17.47
N SER A 87 13.99 -20.12 -17.60
CA SER A 87 13.44 -20.62 -18.87
C SER A 87 12.30 -19.76 -19.43
N THR A 88 11.66 -18.95 -18.59
CA THR A 88 10.56 -18.05 -18.98
C THR A 88 11.01 -16.62 -19.31
N MET A 89 12.30 -16.30 -19.14
CA MET A 89 12.81 -14.95 -19.43
C MET A 89 13.16 -14.75 -20.91
N PRO A 90 12.99 -13.52 -21.45
CA PRO A 90 13.40 -13.16 -22.80
C PRO A 90 14.90 -13.42 -23.03
N LEU A 91 15.29 -13.81 -24.23
CA LEU A 91 16.67 -14.19 -24.57
C LEU A 91 17.73 -13.14 -24.19
N GLN A 92 17.36 -11.86 -24.23
CA GLN A 92 18.25 -10.72 -23.96
C GLN A 92 18.61 -10.51 -22.47
N THR A 93 17.87 -11.15 -21.56
CA THR A 93 18.05 -11.02 -20.11
C THR A 93 18.44 -12.34 -19.42
N ARG A 94 18.79 -13.38 -20.22
CA ARG A 94 19.21 -14.65 -19.63
C ARG A 94 20.58 -14.51 -18.99
N PRO A 95 20.72 -14.89 -17.71
CA PRO A 95 22.01 -14.86 -17.03
C PRO A 95 22.99 -15.81 -17.72
N SER A 96 24.26 -15.43 -17.75
CA SER A 96 25.32 -16.27 -18.28
C SER A 96 25.48 -17.56 -17.45
N PRO A 97 25.99 -18.64 -18.02
CA PRO A 97 26.25 -19.88 -17.26
C PRO A 97 27.16 -19.67 -16.04
N VAL A 98 28.06 -18.69 -16.11
CA VAL A 98 28.93 -18.28 -15.00
C VAL A 98 28.12 -17.65 -13.87
N GLU A 99 27.25 -16.72 -14.22
CA GLU A 99 26.36 -16.06 -13.23
C GLU A 99 25.45 -17.06 -12.53
N LEU A 100 24.95 -18.06 -13.26
CA LEU A 100 24.15 -19.14 -12.67
C LEU A 100 24.93 -19.96 -11.63
N LEU A 101 26.19 -20.29 -11.93
CA LEU A 101 27.06 -21.03 -11.00
C LEU A 101 27.41 -20.18 -9.77
N VAL A 102 27.68 -18.91 -9.95
CA VAL A 102 27.96 -17.96 -8.88
C VAL A 102 26.71 -17.78 -7.99
N ALA A 103 25.54 -17.66 -8.59
CA ALA A 103 24.28 -17.57 -7.84
C ALA A 103 24.00 -18.86 -7.04
N ASP A 104 24.31 -20.04 -7.59
CA ASP A 104 24.17 -21.30 -6.86
C ASP A 104 25.14 -21.38 -5.68
N ALA A 105 26.38 -20.88 -5.84
CA ALA A 105 27.35 -20.81 -4.75
C ALA A 105 26.86 -19.90 -3.63
N TYR A 106 26.35 -18.70 -3.96
CA TYR A 106 25.74 -17.79 -2.98
C TYR A 106 24.50 -18.39 -2.30
N ARG A 107 23.65 -19.08 -3.05
CA ARG A 107 22.50 -19.79 -2.52
C ARG A 107 22.89 -20.82 -1.48
N ARG A 108 23.83 -21.72 -1.83
CA ARG A 108 24.32 -22.78 -0.93
C ARG A 108 24.99 -22.19 0.32
N PHE A 109 25.74 -21.10 0.16
CA PHE A 109 26.35 -20.41 1.28
C PHE A 109 25.28 -19.79 2.20
N GLY A 110 24.28 -19.11 1.64
CA GLY A 110 23.14 -18.59 2.38
C GLY A 110 22.37 -19.69 3.11
N GLU A 111 22.15 -20.85 2.48
CA GLU A 111 21.51 -22.00 3.10
C GLU A 111 22.33 -22.56 4.28
N HIS A 112 23.63 -22.62 4.13
CA HIS A 112 24.54 -23.07 5.20
C HIS A 112 24.51 -22.12 6.40
N LEU A 113 24.61 -20.81 6.17
CA LEU A 113 24.50 -19.78 7.21
C LEU A 113 23.13 -19.81 7.91
N TYR A 114 22.06 -19.97 7.11
CA TYR A 114 20.70 -20.11 7.63
C TYR A 114 20.57 -21.32 8.58
N ALA A 115 21.13 -22.46 8.20
CA ALA A 115 21.13 -23.67 9.03
C ALA A 115 21.89 -23.49 10.35
N ARG A 116 22.92 -22.64 10.36
CA ARG A 116 23.69 -22.28 11.56
C ARG A 116 23.00 -21.24 12.44
N GLY A 117 21.89 -20.65 11.98
CA GLY A 117 21.16 -19.60 12.68
C GLY A 117 21.68 -18.18 12.44
N ASP A 118 22.64 -18.01 11.54
CA ASP A 118 23.16 -16.71 11.14
C ASP A 118 22.30 -16.13 9.99
N PHE A 119 21.14 -15.58 10.37
CA PHE A 119 20.12 -15.14 9.40
C PHE A 119 20.48 -13.84 8.69
N GLU A 120 21.25 -12.98 9.35
CA GLU A 120 21.68 -11.71 8.78
C GLU A 120 22.65 -11.93 7.62
N ASN A 121 23.74 -12.66 7.86
CA ASN A 121 24.71 -12.98 6.83
C ASN A 121 24.09 -13.89 5.75
N ALA A 122 23.20 -14.82 6.13
CA ALA A 122 22.47 -15.64 5.17
C ALA A 122 21.66 -14.76 4.20
N MET A 123 20.95 -13.74 4.69
CA MET A 123 20.16 -12.83 3.87
C MET A 123 21.04 -12.01 2.93
N GLN A 124 22.21 -11.53 3.39
CA GLN A 124 23.16 -10.84 2.50
C GLN A 124 23.57 -11.73 1.32
N GLN A 125 23.83 -13.03 1.58
CA GLN A 125 24.17 -13.95 0.48
C GLN A 125 22.99 -14.16 -0.46
N PHE A 126 21.77 -14.28 0.04
CA PHE A 126 20.58 -14.40 -0.82
C PHE A 126 20.34 -13.15 -1.65
N CYS A 127 20.67 -11.95 -1.18
CA CYS A 127 20.57 -10.73 -1.96
C CYS A 127 21.47 -10.75 -3.22
N HIS A 128 22.59 -11.48 -3.22
CA HIS A 128 23.42 -11.66 -4.41
C HIS A 128 22.77 -12.54 -5.49
N THR A 129 21.74 -13.30 -5.15
CA THR A 129 21.02 -14.16 -6.11
C THR A 129 19.85 -13.47 -6.82
N ILE A 130 19.54 -12.22 -6.44
CA ILE A 130 18.41 -11.44 -7.01
C ILE A 130 18.64 -11.22 -8.51
N GLY A 131 17.61 -11.50 -9.31
CA GLY A 131 17.63 -11.40 -10.77
C GLY A 131 18.06 -12.69 -11.49
N ILE A 132 18.68 -13.64 -10.76
CA ILE A 132 19.15 -14.91 -11.31
C ILE A 132 18.27 -16.07 -10.83
N MET A 133 17.93 -16.08 -9.55
CA MET A 133 17.09 -17.10 -8.93
C MET A 133 15.70 -16.58 -8.60
N SER A 134 14.71 -17.48 -8.54
CA SER A 134 13.35 -17.13 -8.16
C SER A 134 13.31 -16.63 -6.72
N PRO A 135 12.76 -15.42 -6.47
CA PRO A 135 12.62 -14.86 -5.12
C PRO A 135 11.74 -15.72 -4.20
N SER A 136 10.80 -16.49 -4.76
CA SER A 136 9.80 -17.27 -4.02
C SER A 136 10.43 -18.24 -3.01
N VAL A 137 11.60 -18.80 -3.31
CA VAL A 137 12.29 -19.75 -2.45
C VAL A 137 12.78 -19.08 -1.17
N VAL A 138 13.42 -17.91 -1.31
CA VAL A 138 13.93 -17.12 -0.19
C VAL A 138 12.77 -16.56 0.64
N ILE A 139 11.76 -15.97 -0.05
CA ILE A 139 10.58 -15.39 0.61
C ILE A 139 9.89 -16.43 1.47
N ARG A 140 9.58 -17.62 0.92
CA ARG A 140 8.91 -18.70 1.67
C ARG A 140 9.71 -19.08 2.92
N LYS A 141 11.03 -19.30 2.77
CA LYS A 141 11.90 -19.73 3.87
C LYS A 141 11.89 -18.76 5.06
N PHE A 142 11.95 -17.46 4.80
CA PHE A 142 11.95 -16.44 5.86
C PHE A 142 10.55 -16.11 6.37
N LEU A 143 9.52 -16.26 5.53
CA LEU A 143 8.14 -16.08 5.93
C LEU A 143 7.68 -17.19 6.88
N ASP A 144 7.96 -18.46 6.55
CA ASP A 144 7.63 -19.62 7.37
C ASP A 144 8.32 -19.56 8.76
N ALA A 145 9.54 -19.03 8.79
CA ALA A 145 10.28 -18.83 10.05
C ALA A 145 9.88 -17.54 10.80
N GLN A 146 8.90 -16.76 10.30
CA GLN A 146 8.44 -15.48 10.85
C GLN A 146 9.56 -14.44 11.05
N ARG A 147 10.60 -14.49 10.22
CA ARG A 147 11.77 -13.62 10.32
C ARG A 147 11.64 -12.41 9.40
N LEU A 148 10.61 -11.61 9.69
CA LEU A 148 10.18 -10.50 8.82
C LEU A 148 11.25 -9.41 8.67
N GLN A 149 12.04 -9.16 9.71
CA GLN A 149 13.11 -8.15 9.67
C GLN A 149 14.18 -8.43 8.60
N TYR A 150 14.53 -9.69 8.38
CA TYR A 150 15.48 -10.06 7.33
C TYR A 150 14.80 -10.10 5.95
N LEU A 151 13.52 -10.49 5.92
CA LEU A 151 12.74 -10.49 4.71
C LEU A 151 12.56 -9.08 4.14
N THR A 152 12.42 -8.04 4.99
CA THR A 152 12.36 -6.66 4.53
C THR A 152 13.60 -6.25 3.76
N VAL A 153 14.79 -6.60 4.25
CA VAL A 153 16.07 -6.29 3.56
C VAL A 153 16.11 -6.89 2.15
N TYR A 154 15.65 -8.14 2.01
CA TYR A 154 15.59 -8.79 0.70
C TYR A 154 14.60 -8.15 -0.26
N LEU A 155 13.41 -7.81 0.25
CA LEU A 155 12.37 -7.17 -0.55
C LEU A 155 12.76 -5.74 -0.94
N GLU A 156 13.42 -4.99 -0.05
CA GLU A 156 13.99 -3.68 -0.35
C GLU A 156 15.05 -3.77 -1.47
N ALA A 157 15.96 -4.75 -1.37
CA ALA A 157 16.97 -4.99 -2.41
C ALA A 157 16.34 -5.39 -3.75
N LEU A 158 15.23 -6.12 -3.74
CA LEU A 158 14.47 -6.50 -4.92
C LEU A 158 13.81 -5.26 -5.59
N HIS A 159 13.24 -4.36 -4.77
CA HIS A 159 12.68 -3.09 -5.23
C HIS A 159 13.76 -2.16 -5.79
N ALA A 160 14.90 -2.03 -5.12
CA ALA A 160 16.02 -1.20 -5.56
C ALA A 160 16.59 -1.63 -6.93
N ARG A 161 16.41 -2.91 -7.30
CA ARG A 161 16.80 -3.44 -8.62
C ARG A 161 15.66 -3.42 -9.66
N HIS A 162 14.50 -2.83 -9.35
CA HIS A 162 13.30 -2.79 -10.21
C HIS A 162 12.80 -4.18 -10.67
N LEU A 163 13.04 -5.21 -9.87
CA LEU A 163 12.60 -6.59 -10.13
C LEU A 163 11.39 -7.00 -9.28
N ALA A 164 10.86 -6.07 -8.49
CA ALA A 164 9.68 -6.31 -7.68
C ALA A 164 8.39 -6.18 -8.50
N HIS A 165 7.42 -7.03 -8.19
CA HIS A 165 6.06 -6.94 -8.70
C HIS A 165 5.07 -6.55 -7.56
N THR A 166 3.80 -6.32 -7.90
CA THR A 166 2.75 -5.90 -6.95
C THR A 166 2.66 -6.76 -5.69
N GLY A 167 2.80 -8.08 -5.83
CA GLY A 167 2.80 -8.99 -4.68
C GLY A 167 4.00 -8.82 -3.75
N HIS A 168 5.18 -8.49 -4.28
CA HIS A 168 6.36 -8.19 -3.45
C HIS A 168 6.19 -6.85 -2.72
N ALA A 169 5.60 -5.85 -3.38
CA ALA A 169 5.29 -4.56 -2.77
C ALA A 169 4.28 -4.72 -1.62
N THR A 170 3.21 -5.48 -1.83
CA THR A 170 2.23 -5.79 -0.78
C THR A 170 2.85 -6.55 0.40
N LEU A 171 3.74 -7.50 0.11
CA LEU A 171 4.43 -8.25 1.16
C LEU A 171 5.36 -7.34 1.98
N LEU A 172 6.11 -6.45 1.31
CA LEU A 172 6.97 -5.48 1.98
C LEU A 172 6.18 -4.53 2.86
N LEU A 173 5.05 -4.02 2.35
CA LEU A 173 4.11 -3.20 3.11
C LEU A 173 3.63 -3.93 4.38
N ASN A 174 3.27 -5.20 4.24
CA ASN A 174 2.84 -6.04 5.35
C ASN A 174 3.96 -6.28 6.38
N CYS A 175 5.21 -6.40 5.92
CA CYS A 175 6.36 -6.50 6.81
C CYS A 175 6.57 -5.19 7.60
N TYR A 176 6.54 -4.03 6.95
CA TYR A 176 6.67 -2.73 7.63
C TYR A 176 5.58 -2.50 8.67
N THR A 177 4.32 -2.80 8.33
CA THR A 177 3.20 -2.64 9.26
C THR A 177 3.33 -3.55 10.48
N LYS A 178 3.73 -4.81 10.29
CA LYS A 178 3.95 -5.75 11.40
C LYS A 178 5.16 -5.39 12.25
N LEU A 179 6.22 -4.88 11.66
CA LEU A 179 7.43 -4.43 12.37
C LEU A 179 7.25 -3.03 12.99
N ARG A 180 6.12 -2.36 12.73
CA ARG A 180 5.83 -0.97 13.13
C ARG A 180 6.91 0.03 12.72
N ASN A 181 7.54 -0.21 11.56
CA ASN A 181 8.50 0.71 10.98
C ASN A 181 7.80 1.76 10.12
N ILE A 182 7.23 2.77 10.80
CA ILE A 182 6.41 3.82 10.19
C ILE A 182 7.23 4.68 9.22
N GLU A 183 8.50 4.96 9.54
CA GLU A 183 9.36 5.79 8.70
C GLU A 183 9.68 5.13 7.36
N ALA A 184 9.97 3.83 7.36
CA ALA A 184 10.20 3.07 6.14
C ALA A 184 8.92 2.93 5.32
N LEU A 185 7.78 2.74 6.00
CA LEU A 185 6.46 2.69 5.40
C LEU A 185 6.12 4.00 4.68
N ASP A 186 6.32 5.15 5.33
CA ASP A 186 6.07 6.47 4.74
C ASP A 186 6.94 6.72 3.51
N ARG A 187 8.24 6.41 3.60
CA ARG A 187 9.17 6.53 2.45
C ARG A 187 8.73 5.65 1.28
N PHE A 188 8.32 4.43 1.58
CA PHE A 188 7.87 3.46 0.59
C PHE A 188 6.59 3.89 -0.13
N LEU A 189 5.60 4.41 0.61
CA LEU A 189 4.32 4.88 0.06
C LEU A 189 4.46 6.18 -0.74
N ARG A 190 5.46 7.00 -0.46
CA ARG A 190 5.73 8.25 -1.20
C ARG A 190 6.59 8.03 -2.45
N ALA A 191 7.17 6.84 -2.61
CA ALA A 191 7.95 6.52 -3.81
C ALA A 191 7.03 6.31 -5.01
N SER A 192 7.26 7.06 -6.09
CA SER A 192 6.42 7.06 -7.31
C SER A 192 6.50 5.77 -8.14
N ASP A 193 7.57 5.00 -7.98
CA ASP A 193 7.90 3.87 -8.86
C ASP A 193 7.48 2.50 -8.31
N VAL A 194 6.69 2.48 -7.23
CA VAL A 194 6.27 1.24 -6.60
C VAL A 194 5.02 0.69 -7.28
N PRO A 195 5.04 -0.51 -7.83
CA PRO A 195 3.86 -1.17 -8.39
C PRO A 195 2.94 -1.60 -7.24
N LEU A 196 2.03 -0.73 -6.80
CA LEU A 196 1.17 -0.95 -5.65
C LEU A 196 -0.26 -1.23 -6.07
N ASP A 197 -0.87 -2.27 -5.51
CA ASP A 197 -2.31 -2.47 -5.57
C ASP A 197 -2.95 -1.64 -4.45
N VAL A 198 -3.50 -0.47 -4.82
CA VAL A 198 -3.98 0.54 -3.86
C VAL A 198 -5.06 -0.01 -2.92
N PRO A 199 -6.13 -0.69 -3.39
CA PRO A 199 -7.12 -1.32 -2.52
C PRO A 199 -6.52 -2.26 -1.48
N VAL A 200 -5.59 -3.12 -1.89
CA VAL A 200 -4.92 -4.08 -0.99
C VAL A 200 -3.99 -3.36 -0.02
N ALA A 201 -3.26 -2.35 -0.49
CA ALA A 201 -2.39 -1.54 0.36
C ALA A 201 -3.16 -0.80 1.45
N LEU A 202 -4.32 -0.22 1.10
CA LEU A 202 -5.23 0.42 2.07
C LEU A 202 -5.70 -0.56 3.14
N ASP A 203 -6.14 -1.76 2.74
CA ASP A 203 -6.60 -2.78 3.68
C ASP A 203 -5.46 -3.22 4.63
N VAL A 204 -4.25 -3.40 4.12
CA VAL A 204 -3.06 -3.74 4.94
C VAL A 204 -2.73 -2.63 5.93
N CYS A 205 -2.73 -1.36 5.51
CA CYS A 205 -2.46 -0.22 6.39
C CYS A 205 -3.53 -0.08 7.48
N ARG A 206 -4.81 -0.22 7.13
CA ARG A 206 -5.92 -0.16 8.09
C ARG A 206 -5.84 -1.27 9.13
N ARG A 207 -5.67 -2.52 8.71
CA ARG A 207 -5.49 -3.67 9.62
C ARG A 207 -4.24 -3.58 10.46
N GLY A 208 -3.19 -2.94 9.95
CA GLY A 208 -1.95 -2.68 10.67
C GLY A 208 -2.04 -1.54 11.70
N GLY A 209 -3.17 -0.82 11.76
CA GLY A 209 -3.34 0.33 12.64
C GLY A 209 -2.57 1.59 12.18
N CYS A 210 -2.21 1.65 10.90
CA CYS A 210 -1.50 2.77 10.28
C CYS A 210 -2.51 3.71 9.59
N ALA A 211 -3.43 4.32 10.36
CA ALA A 211 -4.52 5.13 9.82
C ALA A 211 -4.02 6.35 9.03
N ALA A 212 -2.96 7.02 9.47
CA ALA A 212 -2.39 8.18 8.79
C ALA A 212 -1.86 7.83 7.39
N GLN A 213 -1.18 6.69 7.26
CA GLN A 213 -0.64 6.19 5.99
C GLN A 213 -1.76 5.73 5.04
N ALA A 214 -2.79 5.09 5.59
CA ALA A 214 -3.97 4.72 4.83
C ALA A 214 -4.74 5.97 4.33
N ALA A 215 -4.90 6.99 5.17
CA ALA A 215 -5.50 8.26 4.79
C ALA A 215 -4.71 8.96 3.68
N TYR A 216 -3.38 9.00 3.80
CA TYR A 216 -2.51 9.54 2.75
C TYR A 216 -2.71 8.83 1.40
N LEU A 217 -2.73 7.48 1.39
CA LEU A 217 -2.98 6.72 0.17
C LEU A 217 -4.36 7.02 -0.43
N ALA A 218 -5.41 7.04 0.39
CA ALA A 218 -6.76 7.33 -0.05
C ALA A 218 -6.86 8.74 -0.67
N GLN A 219 -6.18 9.73 -0.06
CA GLN A 219 -6.14 11.10 -0.55
C GLN A 219 -5.43 11.23 -1.90
N VAL A 220 -4.23 10.64 -2.04
CA VAL A 220 -3.43 10.69 -3.28
C VAL A 220 -4.17 10.05 -4.45
N HIS A 221 -4.92 8.98 -4.19
CA HIS A 221 -5.67 8.26 -5.22
C HIS A 221 -7.14 8.74 -5.39
N GLY A 222 -7.53 9.83 -4.73
CA GLY A 222 -8.87 10.42 -4.86
C GLY A 222 -10.01 9.52 -4.35
N MET A 223 -9.73 8.61 -3.43
CA MET A 223 -10.72 7.71 -2.83
C MET A 223 -11.38 8.39 -1.62
N HIS A 224 -12.23 9.38 -1.92
CA HIS A 224 -12.81 10.29 -0.91
C HIS A 224 -13.65 9.56 0.14
N ASP A 225 -14.43 8.55 -0.26
CA ASP A 225 -15.25 7.72 0.61
C ASP A 225 -14.40 6.92 1.61
N VAL A 226 -13.30 6.32 1.13
CA VAL A 226 -12.37 5.58 1.96
C VAL A 226 -11.62 6.50 2.92
N TYR A 227 -11.18 7.68 2.45
CA TYR A 227 -10.52 8.68 3.29
C TYR A 227 -11.40 9.09 4.48
N LEU A 228 -12.65 9.45 4.21
CA LEU A 228 -13.60 9.83 5.25
C LEU A 228 -13.90 8.67 6.22
N SER A 229 -14.04 7.45 5.69
CA SER A 229 -14.19 6.25 6.51
C SER A 229 -13.00 6.06 7.46
N ILE A 230 -11.77 6.26 6.98
CA ILE A 230 -10.55 6.12 7.79
C ILE A 230 -10.51 7.19 8.89
N GLN A 231 -10.76 8.46 8.54
CA GLN A 231 -10.73 9.55 9.51
C GLN A 231 -11.77 9.37 10.62
N LEU A 232 -12.97 8.92 10.28
CA LEU A 232 -14.05 8.79 11.25
C LEU A 232 -14.05 7.48 12.05
N HIS A 233 -13.47 6.38 11.52
CA HIS A 233 -13.55 5.08 12.17
C HIS A 233 -12.20 4.56 12.67
N ASP A 234 -11.12 4.88 11.99
CA ASP A 234 -9.79 4.34 12.30
C ASP A 234 -8.93 5.36 13.04
N ALA A 235 -9.01 6.65 12.68
CA ALA A 235 -8.28 7.74 13.32
C ALA A 235 -9.08 8.45 14.43
N ASP A 236 -10.43 8.35 14.39
CA ASP A 236 -11.37 9.05 15.27
C ASP A 236 -11.15 10.58 15.30
N ASP A 237 -10.88 11.16 14.11
CA ASP A 237 -10.68 12.60 13.91
C ASP A 237 -11.76 13.19 13.01
N PRO A 238 -12.92 13.59 13.58
CA PRO A 238 -14.00 14.20 12.81
C PRO A 238 -13.65 15.59 12.26
N LYS A 239 -12.70 16.30 12.90
CA LYS A 239 -12.26 17.62 12.41
C LYS A 239 -11.52 17.52 11.09
N ALA A 240 -10.55 16.59 11.00
CA ALA A 240 -9.85 16.33 9.74
C ALA A 240 -10.81 15.89 8.62
N ALA A 241 -11.85 15.12 8.96
CA ALA A 241 -12.89 14.74 7.99
C ALA A 241 -13.70 15.96 7.51
N LEU A 242 -14.05 16.90 8.40
CA LEU A 242 -14.75 18.14 8.05
C LEU A 242 -13.88 19.07 7.19
N ASP A 243 -12.62 19.27 7.57
CA ASP A 243 -11.69 20.10 6.81
C ASP A 243 -11.49 19.54 5.41
N TYR A 244 -11.42 18.22 5.29
CA TYR A 244 -11.33 17.56 4.00
C TYR A 244 -12.60 17.75 3.16
N LEU A 245 -13.79 17.55 3.73
CA LEU A 245 -15.05 17.83 3.04
C LEU A 245 -15.15 19.30 2.60
N ALA A 246 -14.67 20.23 3.44
CA ALA A 246 -14.66 21.65 3.12
C ALA A 246 -13.71 22.01 1.94
N SER A 247 -12.72 21.15 1.65
CA SER A 247 -11.78 21.31 0.54
C SER A 247 -12.31 20.76 -0.79
N LEU A 248 -13.37 19.93 -0.76
CA LEU A 248 -13.95 19.32 -1.94
C LEU A 248 -14.86 20.31 -2.72
N PRO A 249 -15.05 20.09 -4.03
CA PRO A 249 -16.04 20.84 -4.82
C PRO A 249 -17.45 20.63 -4.25
N HIS A 250 -18.31 21.65 -4.32
CA HIS A 250 -19.66 21.65 -3.73
C HIS A 250 -20.53 20.47 -4.18
N SER A 251 -20.41 20.04 -5.43
CA SER A 251 -21.11 18.86 -5.96
C SER A 251 -20.80 17.57 -5.22
N ASP A 252 -19.55 17.43 -4.80
CA ASP A 252 -19.05 16.19 -4.18
C ASP A 252 -19.25 16.20 -2.66
N VAL A 253 -19.24 17.38 -2.04
CA VAL A 253 -19.47 17.52 -0.60
C VAL A 253 -20.74 16.81 -0.17
N MET A 254 -21.87 17.06 -0.83
CA MET A 254 -23.15 16.46 -0.46
C MET A 254 -23.15 14.95 -0.65
N ARG A 255 -22.59 14.48 -1.75
CA ARG A 255 -22.48 13.04 -2.03
C ARG A 255 -21.74 12.29 -0.91
N TYR A 256 -20.60 12.82 -0.46
CA TYR A 256 -19.80 12.17 0.58
C TYR A 256 -20.29 12.49 1.99
N PHE A 257 -20.92 13.65 2.18
CA PHE A 257 -21.50 14.02 3.48
C PHE A 257 -22.55 13.01 3.94
N HIS A 258 -23.42 12.53 3.03
CA HIS A 258 -24.43 11.54 3.39
C HIS A 258 -23.88 10.25 4.01
N LEU A 259 -22.64 9.87 3.67
CA LEU A 259 -21.98 8.68 4.21
C LEU A 259 -21.51 8.87 5.66
N CYS A 260 -21.24 10.10 6.06
CA CYS A 260 -20.61 10.41 7.35
C CYS A 260 -21.46 11.35 8.24
N ALA A 261 -22.61 11.84 7.73
CA ALA A 261 -23.44 12.86 8.36
C ALA A 261 -23.72 12.60 9.84
N ARG A 262 -24.16 11.39 10.19
CA ARG A 262 -24.53 11.05 11.56
C ARG A 262 -23.36 11.21 12.54
N LYS A 263 -22.19 10.66 12.19
CA LYS A 263 -21.01 10.77 13.05
C LYS A 263 -20.51 12.22 13.20
N LEU A 264 -20.56 12.98 12.11
CA LEU A 264 -20.16 14.39 12.13
C LEU A 264 -21.11 15.25 12.95
N LEU A 265 -22.41 15.01 12.86
CA LEU A 265 -23.42 15.69 13.67
C LEU A 265 -23.31 15.35 15.17
N ASP A 266 -22.98 14.09 15.49
CA ASP A 266 -22.80 13.66 16.89
C ASP A 266 -21.49 14.23 17.49
N ALA A 267 -20.40 14.28 16.71
CA ALA A 267 -19.08 14.64 17.21
C ALA A 267 -18.80 16.16 17.15
N GLU A 268 -19.09 16.81 16.03
CA GLU A 268 -18.76 18.21 15.75
C GLU A 268 -19.95 18.96 15.12
N ALA A 269 -21.06 19.04 15.86
CA ALA A 269 -22.31 19.65 15.38
C ALA A 269 -22.13 21.09 14.86
N GLY A 270 -21.40 21.94 15.59
CA GLY A 270 -21.20 23.34 15.21
C GLY A 270 -20.48 23.52 13.88
N ALA A 271 -19.32 22.89 13.73
CA ALA A 271 -18.52 22.99 12.50
C ALA A 271 -19.23 22.32 11.31
N THR A 272 -19.95 21.24 11.55
CA THR A 272 -20.79 20.56 10.54
C THR A 272 -21.90 21.49 10.03
N MET A 273 -22.54 22.21 10.94
CA MET A 273 -23.57 23.20 10.61
C MET A 273 -23.01 24.34 9.77
N ASP A 274 -21.82 24.86 10.13
CA ASP A 274 -21.15 25.93 9.40
C ASP A 274 -20.81 25.49 7.97
N LEU A 275 -20.34 24.25 7.80
CA LEU A 275 -20.08 23.66 6.48
C LEU A 275 -21.37 23.57 5.65
N LEU A 276 -22.43 23.01 6.22
CA LEU A 276 -23.71 22.85 5.54
C LEU A 276 -24.33 24.19 5.13
N VAL A 277 -24.38 25.15 6.04
CA VAL A 277 -24.89 26.50 5.71
C VAL A 277 -24.11 27.10 4.55
N ARG A 278 -22.78 27.02 4.59
CA ARG A 278 -21.92 27.53 3.51
C ARG A 278 -22.20 26.84 2.17
N VAL A 279 -22.40 25.51 2.16
CA VAL A 279 -22.70 24.74 0.96
C VAL A 279 -24.06 25.07 0.38
N TYR A 280 -25.09 25.25 1.23
CA TYR A 280 -26.47 25.53 0.78
C TYR A 280 -26.71 26.99 0.43
N THR A 281 -25.89 27.92 0.94
CA THR A 281 -26.03 29.37 0.66
C THR A 281 -25.07 29.87 -0.41
N ALA A 282 -24.19 29.01 -0.96
CA ALA A 282 -23.28 29.39 -2.04
C ALA A 282 -24.06 29.72 -3.32
N GLU A 283 -23.73 30.82 -3.98
CA GLU A 283 -24.40 31.29 -5.22
C GLU A 283 -24.35 30.28 -6.36
N SER A 284 -23.35 29.41 -6.39
CA SER A 284 -23.16 28.36 -7.39
C SER A 284 -23.85 27.03 -7.04
N ALA A 285 -24.52 26.94 -5.89
CA ALA A 285 -25.12 25.70 -5.41
C ALA A 285 -26.44 25.42 -6.17
N THR A 286 -26.42 24.48 -7.11
CA THR A 286 -27.62 23.89 -7.71
C THR A 286 -28.09 22.70 -6.86
N VAL A 287 -28.45 22.96 -5.61
CA VAL A 287 -28.95 21.89 -4.73
C VAL A 287 -30.39 21.58 -5.03
N SER A 288 -30.69 20.34 -5.37
CA SER A 288 -32.05 19.91 -5.67
C SER A 288 -32.89 19.80 -4.39
N THR A 289 -34.22 19.96 -4.53
CA THR A 289 -35.15 19.75 -3.41
C THR A 289 -35.04 18.30 -2.87
N GLY A 290 -34.70 17.33 -3.73
CA GLY A 290 -34.49 15.94 -3.34
C GLY A 290 -33.28 15.75 -2.41
N ASP A 291 -32.16 16.39 -2.74
CA ASP A 291 -30.94 16.31 -1.91
C ASP A 291 -31.18 16.95 -0.53
N PHE A 292 -31.95 18.04 -0.49
CA PHE A 292 -32.34 18.67 0.76
C PHE A 292 -33.23 17.75 1.62
N GLN A 293 -34.17 17.01 1.02
CA GLN A 293 -34.99 16.03 1.73
C GLN A 293 -34.14 14.91 2.35
N VAL A 294 -33.13 14.42 1.61
CA VAL A 294 -32.21 13.40 2.11
C VAL A 294 -31.40 13.96 3.29
N LEU A 295 -30.94 15.21 3.20
CA LEU A 295 -30.24 15.88 4.31
C LEU A 295 -31.11 15.93 5.57
N LEU A 296 -32.37 16.33 5.45
CA LEU A 296 -33.30 16.40 6.59
C LEU A 296 -33.42 15.06 7.34
N SER A 297 -33.33 13.95 6.63
CA SER A 297 -33.42 12.61 7.26
C SER A 297 -32.28 12.32 8.23
N HIS A 298 -31.11 12.95 8.07
CA HIS A 298 -29.95 12.77 8.98
C HIS A 298 -30.15 13.48 10.32
N PHE A 299 -31.05 14.46 10.39
CA PHE A 299 -31.35 15.21 11.62
C PHE A 299 -32.46 14.61 12.48
N VAL A 300 -33.01 13.44 12.12
CA VAL A 300 -34.12 12.81 12.86
C VAL A 300 -33.82 12.63 14.35
N GLY A 301 -32.57 12.42 14.72
CA GLY A 301 -32.14 12.33 16.14
C GLY A 301 -31.86 13.69 16.82
N HIS A 302 -31.81 14.79 16.05
CA HIS A 302 -31.30 16.10 16.52
C HIS A 302 -32.23 17.26 16.13
N PRO A 303 -33.48 17.30 16.58
CA PRO A 303 -34.47 18.31 16.16
C PRO A 303 -34.06 19.75 16.45
N ARG A 304 -33.36 19.99 17.57
CA ARG A 304 -32.87 21.35 17.91
C ARG A 304 -31.74 21.81 16.99
N LEU A 305 -30.87 20.88 16.54
CA LEU A 305 -29.84 21.22 15.56
C LEU A 305 -30.46 21.51 14.18
N LEU A 306 -31.50 20.79 13.82
CA LEU A 306 -32.27 21.08 12.61
C LEU A 306 -32.95 22.44 12.67
N GLU A 307 -33.60 22.78 13.77
CA GLU A 307 -34.21 24.12 13.99
C GLU A 307 -33.16 25.22 13.78
N HIS A 308 -32.02 25.11 14.46
CA HIS A 308 -30.93 26.08 14.32
C HIS A 308 -30.35 26.16 12.89
N PHE A 309 -30.22 25.04 12.21
CA PHE A 309 -29.76 24.98 10.80
C PHE A 309 -30.73 25.72 9.87
N LEU A 310 -32.02 25.44 9.99
CA LEU A 310 -33.05 26.06 9.17
C LEU A 310 -33.21 27.57 9.48
N GLU A 311 -33.05 28.01 10.73
CA GLU A 311 -32.97 29.42 11.08
C GLU A 311 -31.79 30.11 10.37
N ARG A 312 -30.61 29.52 10.41
CA ARG A 312 -29.43 30.08 9.75
C ARG A 312 -29.57 30.14 8.21
N ILE A 313 -30.19 29.13 7.59
CA ILE A 313 -30.51 29.15 6.14
C ILE A 313 -31.50 30.26 5.84
N ARG A 314 -32.57 30.38 6.64
CA ARG A 314 -33.56 31.46 6.46
C ARG A 314 -32.90 32.83 6.52
N ASP A 315 -32.08 33.07 7.52
CA ASP A 315 -31.41 34.35 7.76
C ASP A 315 -30.41 34.67 6.62
N ALA A 316 -29.63 33.65 6.19
CA ALA A 316 -28.69 33.79 5.08
C ALA A 316 -29.39 34.02 3.70
N CYS A 317 -30.61 33.49 3.51
CA CYS A 317 -31.38 33.65 2.29
C CYS A 317 -32.39 34.83 2.35
N ALA A 318 -32.46 35.54 3.47
CA ALA A 318 -33.43 36.65 3.63
C ALA A 318 -33.23 37.75 2.59
N ASP A 319 -31.97 38.10 2.31
CA ASP A 319 -31.56 39.17 1.38
C ASP A 319 -31.25 38.68 -0.03
N ALA A 320 -31.40 37.36 -0.30
CA ALA A 320 -31.07 36.79 -1.59
C ALA A 320 -32.10 37.20 -2.66
N SER A 321 -31.62 37.72 -3.80
CA SER A 321 -32.47 38.16 -4.92
C SER A 321 -33.26 37.00 -5.55
N ARG A 322 -32.73 35.78 -5.43
CA ARG A 322 -33.38 34.56 -5.91
C ARG A 322 -33.30 33.52 -4.76
N LYS A 323 -34.48 33.08 -4.32
CA LYS A 323 -34.56 32.03 -3.29
C LYS A 323 -34.32 30.65 -3.91
N PRO A 324 -33.55 29.78 -3.29
CA PRO A 324 -33.36 28.40 -3.76
C PRO A 324 -34.66 27.60 -3.80
N ASP A 325 -34.76 26.62 -4.70
CA ASP A 325 -35.96 25.79 -4.88
C ASP A 325 -36.37 25.01 -3.60
N PHE A 326 -35.40 24.69 -2.75
CA PHE A 326 -35.65 24.00 -1.47
C PHE A 326 -36.15 24.94 -0.37
N PHE A 327 -36.11 26.27 -0.56
CA PHE A 327 -36.39 27.26 0.50
C PHE A 327 -37.79 27.11 1.08
N VAL A 328 -38.81 26.91 0.24
CA VAL A 328 -40.20 26.70 0.69
C VAL A 328 -40.29 25.45 1.57
N LEU A 329 -39.61 24.35 1.20
CA LEU A 329 -39.58 23.14 1.99
C LEU A 329 -38.87 23.36 3.32
N ALA A 330 -37.77 24.13 3.34
CA ALA A 330 -37.07 24.50 4.56
C ALA A 330 -37.98 25.28 5.52
N GLN A 331 -38.77 26.24 5.03
CA GLN A 331 -39.71 27.00 5.82
C GLN A 331 -40.88 26.16 6.35
N ASP A 332 -41.43 25.27 5.51
CA ASP A 332 -42.49 24.33 5.92
C ASP A 332 -41.98 23.42 7.08
N THR A 333 -40.75 22.89 6.97
CA THR A 333 -40.18 22.06 8.06
C THR A 333 -39.84 22.87 9.30
N LEU A 334 -39.37 24.11 9.15
CA LEU A 334 -39.12 25.02 10.28
C LEU A 334 -40.43 25.36 11.03
N LEU A 335 -41.51 25.61 10.29
CA LEU A 335 -42.83 25.83 10.86
C LEU A 335 -43.31 24.62 11.65
N GLU A 336 -43.16 23.39 11.14
CA GLU A 336 -43.52 22.16 11.85
C GLU A 336 -42.72 22.02 13.16
N LEU A 337 -41.42 22.32 13.17
CA LEU A 337 -40.56 22.28 14.36
C LEU A 337 -40.96 23.35 15.37
N TYR A 338 -41.23 24.58 14.94
CA TYR A 338 -41.67 25.64 15.83
C TYR A 338 -43.00 25.31 16.50
N LEU A 339 -43.97 24.77 15.76
CA LEU A 339 -45.24 24.33 16.31
C LEU A 339 -45.11 23.19 17.34
N ALA A 340 -44.05 22.38 17.20
CA ALA A 340 -43.74 21.30 18.15
C ALA A 340 -43.00 21.78 19.41
N HIS A 341 -42.13 22.79 19.30
CA HIS A 341 -41.20 23.16 20.38
C HIS A 341 -41.37 24.60 20.90
N THR A 342 -41.65 25.56 19.98
CA THR A 342 -41.67 27.01 20.26
C THR A 342 -42.79 27.70 19.48
N PRO A 343 -44.07 27.53 19.89
CA PRO A 343 -45.22 28.03 19.10
C PRO A 343 -45.24 29.56 18.93
N ASP A 344 -44.60 30.31 19.83
CA ASP A 344 -44.50 31.76 19.73
C ASP A 344 -43.73 32.21 18.45
N LYS A 345 -42.66 31.50 18.11
CA LYS A 345 -41.89 31.76 16.88
C LYS A 345 -42.67 31.39 15.62
N ALA A 346 -43.59 30.44 15.68
CA ALA A 346 -44.40 30.03 14.53
C ALA A 346 -45.28 31.17 14.03
N LEU A 347 -45.79 32.02 14.93
CA LEU A 347 -46.63 33.20 14.54
C LEU A 347 -45.82 34.18 13.68
N HIS A 348 -44.57 34.46 14.01
CA HIS A 348 -43.72 35.35 13.22
C HIS A 348 -43.48 34.84 11.80
N VAL A 349 -43.34 33.52 11.63
CA VAL A 349 -43.19 32.94 10.29
C VAL A 349 -44.48 33.07 9.49
N LEU A 350 -45.64 32.87 10.12
CA LEU A 350 -46.97 33.01 9.51
C LEU A 350 -47.35 34.45 9.23
N GLU A 351 -46.83 35.42 9.98
CA GLU A 351 -47.00 36.85 9.75
C GLU A 351 -46.15 37.39 8.58
N GLY A 352 -45.09 36.69 8.23
CA GLY A 352 -44.21 36.98 7.13
C GLY A 352 -44.91 36.86 5.74
N ASP A 353 -44.14 36.88 4.66
CA ASP A 353 -44.68 36.78 3.33
C ASP A 353 -45.25 35.36 3.07
N ALA A 354 -46.52 35.31 2.57
CA ALA A 354 -47.20 34.03 2.26
C ALA A 354 -46.55 33.21 1.15
N SER A 355 -45.70 33.83 0.33
CA SER A 355 -44.92 33.12 -0.70
C SER A 355 -43.80 32.27 -0.17
N LEU A 356 -43.48 32.40 1.14
CA LEU A 356 -42.34 31.73 1.76
C LEU A 356 -42.65 30.32 2.27
N TYR A 357 -43.93 29.97 2.41
CA TYR A 357 -44.37 28.64 2.90
C TYR A 357 -45.57 28.15 2.07
N THR A 358 -45.87 26.84 2.19
CA THR A 358 -47.01 26.22 1.50
C THR A 358 -48.27 26.38 2.36
N PRO A 359 -49.28 27.23 1.99
CA PRO A 359 -50.45 27.48 2.86
C PRO A 359 -51.22 26.22 3.26
N SER A 360 -51.39 25.28 2.34
CA SER A 360 -52.07 24.00 2.63
C SER A 360 -51.33 23.15 3.70
N ARG A 361 -50.00 23.13 3.65
CA ARG A 361 -49.19 22.44 4.68
C ARG A 361 -49.25 23.18 6.02
N ALA A 362 -49.16 24.50 6.01
CA ALA A 362 -49.25 25.31 7.18
C ALA A 362 -50.59 25.08 7.96
N LEU A 363 -51.72 24.99 7.22
CA LEU A 363 -53.02 24.62 7.81
C LEU A 363 -53.00 23.23 8.49
N ILE A 364 -52.45 22.22 7.82
CA ILE A 364 -52.34 20.86 8.34
C ILE A 364 -51.47 20.83 9.59
N PHE A 365 -50.33 21.53 9.61
CA PHE A 365 -49.42 21.56 10.76
C PHE A 365 -50.07 22.31 11.94
N CYS A 366 -50.69 23.46 11.71
CA CYS A 366 -51.41 24.21 12.74
C CYS A 366 -52.58 23.41 13.32
N ALA A 367 -53.33 22.69 12.46
CA ALA A 367 -54.44 21.83 12.91
C ALA A 367 -53.92 20.65 13.75
N LYS A 368 -52.85 20.00 13.34
CA LYS A 368 -52.20 18.90 14.07
C LYS A 368 -51.67 19.36 15.43
N ALA A 369 -51.09 20.55 15.50
CA ALA A 369 -50.56 21.14 16.72
C ALA A 369 -51.66 21.82 17.58
N ARG A 370 -52.92 21.88 17.13
CA ARG A 370 -54.04 22.58 17.75
C ARG A 370 -53.75 24.09 18.02
N TYR A 371 -52.96 24.70 17.14
CA TYR A 371 -52.53 26.08 17.27
C TYR A 371 -53.54 27.04 16.58
N THR A 372 -54.56 27.50 17.32
CA THR A 372 -55.64 28.30 16.81
C THR A 372 -55.21 29.69 16.27
N PRO A 373 -54.24 30.42 16.86
CA PRO A 373 -53.78 31.70 16.29
C PRO A 373 -53.20 31.54 14.89
N GLY A 374 -52.42 30.48 14.67
CA GLY A 374 -51.85 30.19 13.35
C GLY A 374 -52.91 29.84 12.32
N LEU A 375 -53.92 29.03 12.69
CA LEU A 375 -55.04 28.69 11.79
C LEU A 375 -55.79 29.97 11.33
N LEU A 376 -56.14 30.84 12.27
CA LEU A 376 -56.80 32.10 11.93
C LEU A 376 -55.96 32.91 10.94
N ARG A 377 -54.67 33.03 11.22
CA ARG A 377 -53.77 33.83 10.35
C ARG A 377 -53.62 33.32 8.94
N VAL A 378 -53.58 31.97 8.78
CA VAL A 378 -53.49 31.37 7.42
C VAL A 378 -54.84 31.46 6.68
N TYR A 379 -55.99 31.46 7.37
CA TYR A 379 -57.28 31.62 6.75
C TYR A 379 -57.60 33.08 6.37
N GLU A 380 -57.02 34.07 7.07
CA GLU A 380 -57.19 35.51 6.75
C GLU A 380 -56.43 35.94 5.48
N ARG A 381 -55.52 35.12 4.99
CA ARG A 381 -54.71 35.37 3.78
C ARG A 381 -55.17 34.54 2.59
#